data_96f18f6246272ded41d41b749da575b9
#
_entry.id   96f18f6246272ded41d41b749da575b9
#
_cell.length_a   1.000
_cell.length_b   1.000
_cell.length_c   1.000
_cell.angle_alpha   90.00
_cell.angle_beta   90.00
_cell.angle_gamma   90.00
#
_symmetry.space_group_name_H-M   'P 1'
#
loop_
_entity.id
_entity.type
_entity.pdbx_description
1 polymer ?
#
loop_
_entity_poly.entity_id
_entity_poly.type
_entity_poly.pdbx_seq_one_letter_code
_entity_poly.pdbx_strand_id
1 'polypeptide(L)'
;MSSDTPVIELKNVKKSFGPVEVLKDINFAVRAGEVTALVGDNGAGKSTLIKGLAGIQPYDDGTILFEGNPVELTSPRQSSELGIDVVYQDLALCDNLDIVHNLFLGREQSNTGVLDEGHMESKAADTLTSLSVKTVKSVRQKVARLSGGQRQTVAIARAVLWNNKVVILDEPTAALGVAQTEQVLQLVRRLADAGKAVIIISHNLQDVFAVADRIYVLYLGKMTASVKKSETNQADIVGYITGSKTQETGV
;
A
#
# COMPACT_ATOMS: atom_id res chain seq x y z
N MET A 1 0.52 3.35 24.41
CA MET A 1 0.00 4.67 24.01
C MET A 1 -0.82 4.44 22.77
N SER A 2 -2.15 4.45 22.89
CA SER A 2 -3.05 4.49 21.73
C SER A 2 -2.96 5.90 21.18
N SER A 3 -2.09 6.16 20.23
CA SER A 3 -2.05 7.46 19.59
C SER A 3 -3.21 7.50 18.59
N ASP A 4 -4.22 8.25 18.89
CA ASP A 4 -5.35 8.54 18.00
C ASP A 4 -4.89 9.33 16.74
N THR A 5 -3.63 9.70 16.70
CA THR A 5 -3.02 10.46 15.62
C THR A 5 -2.75 9.55 14.42
N PRO A 6 -3.29 9.88 13.23
CA PRO A 6 -2.99 9.15 12.01
C PRO A 6 -1.49 9.17 11.67
N VAL A 7 -0.97 8.09 11.10
CA VAL A 7 0.40 8.05 10.54
C VAL A 7 0.47 8.92 9.28
N ILE A 8 -0.56 8.86 8.44
CA ILE A 8 -0.74 9.77 7.31
C ILE A 8 -2.11 10.41 7.42
N GLU A 9 -2.18 11.72 7.21
CA GLU A 9 -3.41 12.46 7.05
C GLU A 9 -3.29 13.44 5.88
N LEU A 10 -4.24 13.37 4.96
CA LEU A 10 -4.41 14.31 3.85
C LEU A 10 -5.55 15.25 4.18
N LYS A 11 -5.34 16.56 4.03
CA LYS A 11 -6.35 17.60 4.27
C LYS A 11 -6.56 18.43 3.00
N ASN A 12 -7.78 18.38 2.47
CA ASN A 12 -8.25 19.16 1.32
C ASN A 12 -7.32 19.06 0.10
N VAL A 13 -6.79 17.86 -0.14
CA VAL A 13 -5.83 17.63 -1.22
C VAL A 13 -6.51 17.72 -2.58
N LYS A 14 -5.86 18.45 -3.51
CA LYS A 14 -6.30 18.61 -4.90
C LYS A 14 -5.23 18.18 -5.90
N LYS A 15 -5.69 17.69 -7.05
CA LYS A 15 -4.81 17.38 -8.19
C LYS A 15 -5.55 17.55 -9.49
N SER A 16 -4.93 18.31 -10.42
CA SER A 16 -5.44 18.53 -11.77
C SER A 16 -4.42 18.12 -12.83
N PHE A 17 -4.90 17.73 -13.98
CA PHE A 17 -4.11 17.52 -15.19
C PHE A 17 -4.72 18.37 -16.32
N GLY A 18 -4.07 19.49 -16.60
CA GLY A 18 -4.65 20.50 -17.49
C GLY A 18 -6.02 20.97 -16.94
N PRO A 19 -7.09 20.92 -17.74
CA PRO A 19 -8.41 21.37 -17.31
C PRO A 19 -9.16 20.35 -16.47
N VAL A 20 -8.62 19.14 -16.28
CA VAL A 20 -9.31 18.04 -15.59
C VAL A 20 -8.89 17.97 -14.12
N GLU A 21 -9.78 18.31 -13.22
CA GLU A 21 -9.58 18.13 -11.77
C GLU A 21 -9.89 16.68 -11.39
N VAL A 22 -8.82 15.93 -11.04
CA VAL A 22 -8.87 14.50 -10.75
C VAL A 22 -9.08 14.22 -9.26
N LEU A 23 -8.53 15.05 -8.38
CA LEU A 23 -8.76 15.00 -6.94
C LEU A 23 -9.32 16.34 -6.45
N LYS A 24 -10.42 16.29 -5.68
CA LYS A 24 -11.24 17.44 -5.30
C LYS A 24 -11.44 17.46 -3.79
N ASP A 25 -10.64 18.23 -3.06
CA ASP A 25 -10.73 18.42 -1.60
C ASP A 25 -10.72 17.07 -0.84
N ILE A 26 -9.73 16.22 -1.16
CA ILE A 26 -9.62 14.90 -0.55
C ILE A 26 -9.13 15.00 0.88
N ASN A 27 -9.93 14.40 1.79
CA ASN A 27 -9.56 14.13 3.17
C ASN A 27 -9.41 12.62 3.36
N PHE A 28 -8.24 12.17 3.82
CA PHE A 28 -7.92 10.76 3.93
C PHE A 28 -6.95 10.53 5.10
N ALA A 29 -7.21 9.55 5.94
CA ALA A 29 -6.38 9.28 7.12
C ALA A 29 -6.09 7.79 7.27
N VAL A 30 -4.86 7.45 7.62
CA VAL A 30 -4.38 6.08 7.82
C VAL A 30 -3.72 5.95 9.18
N ARG A 31 -4.04 4.91 9.93
CA ARG A 31 -3.55 4.69 11.29
C ARG A 31 -2.63 3.47 11.37
N ALA A 32 -1.71 3.52 12.32
CA ALA A 32 -0.88 2.36 12.64
C ALA A 32 -1.76 1.21 13.17
N GLY A 33 -1.44 -0.02 12.74
CA GLY A 33 -2.20 -1.20 13.13
C GLY A 33 -3.53 -1.40 12.40
N GLU A 34 -3.87 -0.50 11.46
CA GLU A 34 -5.10 -0.60 10.66
C GLU A 34 -4.80 -0.96 9.20
N VAL A 35 -5.69 -1.72 8.60
CA VAL A 35 -5.82 -1.88 7.15
C VAL A 35 -6.89 -0.93 6.65
N THR A 36 -6.48 0.10 5.93
CA THR A 36 -7.34 1.08 5.28
C THR A 36 -7.53 0.70 3.82
N ALA A 37 -8.75 0.38 3.41
CA ALA A 37 -9.06 0.14 2.01
C ALA A 37 -9.43 1.43 1.28
N LEU A 38 -8.90 1.62 0.09
CA LEU A 38 -9.29 2.66 -0.85
C LEU A 38 -9.98 2.01 -2.05
N VAL A 39 -11.28 2.19 -2.16
CA VAL A 39 -12.09 1.61 -3.23
C VAL A 39 -12.72 2.69 -4.10
N GLY A 40 -13.18 2.33 -5.29
CA GLY A 40 -13.80 3.23 -6.25
C GLY A 40 -13.68 2.67 -7.66
N ASP A 41 -14.43 3.21 -8.60
CA ASP A 41 -14.40 2.76 -9.98
C ASP A 41 -13.09 3.14 -10.69
N ASN A 42 -12.89 2.60 -11.90
CA ASN A 42 -11.78 2.99 -12.76
C ASN A 42 -11.92 4.48 -13.11
N GLY A 43 -10.80 5.21 -13.02
CA GLY A 43 -10.80 6.66 -13.23
C GLY A 43 -11.28 7.50 -12.04
N ALA A 44 -11.68 6.90 -10.90
CA ALA A 44 -12.11 7.67 -9.73
C ALA A 44 -11.02 8.56 -9.09
N GLY A 45 -9.71 8.29 -9.39
CA GLY A 45 -8.58 9.06 -8.86
C GLY A 45 -7.69 8.27 -7.89
N LYS A 46 -7.97 6.98 -7.62
CA LYS A 46 -7.21 6.15 -6.66
C LYS A 46 -5.70 6.15 -6.92
N SER A 47 -5.30 5.84 -8.16
CA SER A 47 -3.87 5.81 -8.54
C SER A 47 -3.21 7.19 -8.45
N THR A 48 -3.95 8.28 -8.71
CA THR A 48 -3.46 9.64 -8.54
C THR A 48 -3.21 9.96 -7.08
N LEU A 49 -4.13 9.55 -6.19
CA LEU A 49 -3.97 9.73 -4.75
C LEU A 49 -2.72 8.99 -4.23
N ILE A 50 -2.53 7.74 -4.65
CA ILE A 50 -1.35 6.96 -4.22
C ILE A 50 -0.04 7.49 -4.82
N LYS A 51 -0.04 7.94 -6.08
CA LYS A 51 1.14 8.54 -6.70
C LYS A 51 1.55 9.86 -6.02
N GLY A 52 0.60 10.60 -5.45
CA GLY A 52 0.89 11.76 -4.61
C GLY A 52 1.60 11.35 -3.32
N LEU A 53 1.09 10.36 -2.59
CA LEU A 53 1.74 9.80 -1.40
C LEU A 53 3.10 9.17 -1.69
N ALA A 54 3.28 8.59 -2.88
CA ALA A 54 4.56 8.05 -3.33
C ALA A 54 5.57 9.13 -3.78
N GLY A 55 5.18 10.41 -3.80
CA GLY A 55 6.04 11.50 -4.28
C GLY A 55 6.33 11.48 -5.78
N ILE A 56 5.55 10.72 -6.57
CA ILE A 56 5.69 10.63 -8.04
C ILE A 56 4.96 11.77 -8.72
N GLN A 57 3.78 12.11 -8.20
CA GLN A 57 2.91 13.17 -8.71
C GLN A 57 2.45 14.05 -7.54
N PRO A 58 3.23 15.07 -7.16
CA PRO A 58 2.86 15.96 -6.05
C PRO A 58 1.46 16.55 -6.25
N TYR A 59 0.76 16.75 -5.15
CA TYR A 59 -0.54 17.41 -5.16
C TYR A 59 -0.38 18.89 -5.50
N ASP A 60 -1.43 19.50 -6.04
CA ASP A 60 -1.41 20.92 -6.43
C ASP A 60 -1.79 21.82 -5.26
N ASP A 61 -2.59 21.31 -4.30
CA ASP A 61 -3.06 22.04 -3.12
C ASP A 61 -3.38 21.04 -1.98
N GLY A 62 -3.57 21.57 -0.77
CA GLY A 62 -3.86 20.81 0.42
C GLY A 62 -2.61 20.54 1.27
N THR A 63 -2.79 19.76 2.34
CA THR A 63 -1.72 19.47 3.31
C THR A 63 -1.57 17.98 3.51
N ILE A 64 -0.33 17.51 3.50
CA ILE A 64 0.04 16.15 3.93
C ILE A 64 0.62 16.25 5.33
N LEU A 65 0.06 15.49 6.26
CA LEU A 65 0.61 15.34 7.60
C LEU A 65 1.17 13.91 7.74
N PHE A 66 2.38 13.80 8.23
CA PHE A 66 3.00 12.54 8.63
C PHE A 66 3.25 12.57 10.14
N GLU A 67 2.60 11.67 10.88
CA GLU A 67 2.60 11.65 12.35
C GLU A 67 2.27 13.03 12.94
N GLY A 68 1.30 13.73 12.35
CA GLY A 68 0.84 15.06 12.79
C GLY A 68 1.70 16.24 12.30
N ASN A 69 2.84 16.01 11.67
CA ASN A 69 3.72 17.06 11.17
C ASN A 69 3.50 17.29 9.68
N PRO A 70 3.40 18.53 9.19
CA PRO A 70 3.29 18.81 7.77
C PRO A 70 4.57 18.41 7.03
N VAL A 71 4.38 17.73 5.89
CA VAL A 71 5.47 17.24 5.03
C VAL A 71 5.17 17.54 3.57
N GLU A 72 6.23 17.67 2.77
CA GLU A 72 6.15 17.75 1.33
C GLU A 72 6.68 16.46 0.70
N LEU A 73 5.94 15.90 -0.24
CA LEU A 73 6.31 14.69 -0.98
C LEU A 73 6.45 15.04 -2.47
N THR A 74 7.63 15.49 -2.85
CA THR A 74 7.95 15.90 -4.23
C THR A 74 8.82 14.90 -4.98
N SER A 75 9.27 13.84 -4.29
CA SER A 75 10.04 12.75 -4.89
C SER A 75 9.81 11.41 -4.17
N PRO A 76 9.95 10.28 -4.89
CA PRO A 76 9.86 8.95 -4.29
C PRO A 76 10.87 8.71 -3.15
N ARG A 77 12.01 9.38 -3.23
CA ARG A 77 13.03 9.31 -2.19
C ARG A 77 12.53 9.88 -0.87
N GLN A 78 11.90 11.06 -0.88
CA GLN A 78 11.34 11.67 0.33
C GLN A 78 10.25 10.78 0.95
N SER A 79 9.36 10.22 0.13
CA SER A 79 8.33 9.28 0.59
C SER A 79 8.97 8.07 1.29
N SER A 80 10.00 7.48 0.67
CA SER A 80 10.70 6.33 1.21
C SER A 80 11.52 6.66 2.49
N GLU A 81 12.11 7.85 2.59
CA GLU A 81 12.82 8.31 3.79
C GLU A 81 11.87 8.49 4.99
N LEU A 82 10.62 8.84 4.75
CA LEU A 82 9.57 8.85 5.78
C LEU A 82 9.06 7.45 6.15
N GLY A 83 9.43 6.43 5.38
CA GLY A 83 8.99 5.06 5.59
C GLY A 83 7.64 4.76 4.94
N ILE A 84 7.31 5.43 3.83
CA ILE A 84 6.16 5.11 2.98
C ILE A 84 6.69 4.30 1.79
N ASP A 85 6.18 3.10 1.59
CA ASP A 85 6.56 2.26 0.45
C ASP A 85 5.32 1.75 -0.30
N VAL A 86 5.45 1.60 -1.62
CA VAL A 86 4.34 1.23 -2.51
C VAL A 86 4.68 -0.04 -3.27
N VAL A 87 3.82 -1.02 -3.16
CA VAL A 87 3.82 -2.22 -4.01
C VAL A 87 2.76 -2.01 -5.08
N TYR A 88 3.21 -1.72 -6.29
CA TYR A 88 2.34 -1.53 -7.44
C TYR A 88 1.83 -2.87 -7.99
N GLN A 89 0.76 -2.84 -8.76
CA GLN A 89 0.22 -3.99 -9.47
C GLN A 89 1.27 -4.67 -10.37
N ASP A 90 2.09 -3.88 -11.07
CA ASP A 90 3.34 -4.36 -11.65
C ASP A 90 4.40 -4.38 -10.55
N LEU A 91 4.76 -5.58 -10.09
CA LEU A 91 5.61 -5.81 -8.92
C LEU A 91 7.02 -5.25 -9.06
N ALA A 92 7.42 -4.84 -10.27
CA ALA A 92 8.75 -4.34 -10.59
C ALA A 92 9.86 -5.26 -10.04
N LEU A 93 9.72 -6.57 -10.24
CA LEU A 93 10.71 -7.58 -9.90
C LEU A 93 11.52 -7.96 -11.13
N CYS A 94 12.82 -8.12 -10.97
CA CYS A 94 13.73 -8.57 -12.01
C CYS A 94 13.75 -10.11 -12.07
N ASP A 95 13.18 -10.69 -13.11
CA ASP A 95 13.02 -12.13 -13.28
C ASP A 95 14.36 -12.91 -13.31
N ASN A 96 15.41 -12.30 -13.83
CA ASN A 96 16.75 -12.87 -13.96
C ASN A 96 17.56 -12.86 -12.65
N LEU A 97 17.13 -12.08 -11.65
CA LEU A 97 17.75 -12.00 -10.33
C LEU A 97 17.09 -12.97 -9.36
N ASP A 98 17.81 -13.33 -8.30
CA ASP A 98 17.26 -14.05 -7.17
C ASP A 98 16.46 -13.14 -6.22
N ILE A 99 15.86 -13.72 -5.20
CA ILE A 99 15.04 -12.99 -4.23
C ILE A 99 15.90 -11.99 -3.46
N VAL A 100 17.12 -12.37 -3.03
CA VAL A 100 18.01 -11.47 -2.28
C VAL A 100 18.29 -10.21 -3.08
N HIS A 101 18.73 -10.35 -4.33
CA HIS A 101 19.03 -9.20 -5.19
C HIS A 101 17.79 -8.35 -5.50
N ASN A 102 16.62 -8.97 -5.65
CA ASN A 102 15.37 -8.21 -5.82
C ASN A 102 14.97 -7.42 -4.57
N LEU A 103 15.19 -7.95 -3.36
CA LEU A 103 14.87 -7.27 -2.11
C LEU A 103 15.78 -6.06 -1.86
N PHE A 104 17.04 -6.13 -2.30
CA PHE A 104 18.03 -5.10 -2.07
C PHE A 104 18.30 -4.21 -3.29
N LEU A 105 17.62 -4.41 -4.41
CA LEU A 105 17.84 -3.68 -5.66
C LEU A 105 17.77 -2.16 -5.45
N GLY A 106 18.87 -1.45 -5.77
CA GLY A 106 19.03 -0.03 -5.56
C GLY A 106 19.33 0.40 -4.11
N ARG A 107 19.49 -0.58 -3.20
CA ARG A 107 19.85 -0.37 -1.79
C ARG A 107 20.79 -1.48 -1.32
N GLU A 108 21.66 -1.94 -2.22
CA GLU A 108 22.61 -3.01 -1.97
C GLU A 108 23.55 -2.61 -0.82
N GLN A 109 23.81 -3.57 0.05
CA GLN A 109 24.76 -3.36 1.14
C GLN A 109 26.17 -3.75 0.70
N SER A 110 27.11 -2.86 0.89
CA SER A 110 28.51 -3.09 0.55
C SER A 110 29.41 -2.80 1.73
N ASN A 111 30.47 -3.60 1.87
CA ASN A 111 31.56 -3.37 2.78
C ASN A 111 32.83 -3.15 1.94
N THR A 112 33.48 -1.98 2.09
CA THR A 112 34.70 -1.60 1.36
C THR A 112 34.61 -1.73 -0.17
N GLY A 113 33.38 -1.49 -0.75
CA GLY A 113 33.15 -1.56 -2.20
C GLY A 113 32.82 -2.96 -2.75
N VAL A 114 32.73 -3.96 -1.89
CA VAL A 114 32.28 -5.32 -2.24
C VAL A 114 30.89 -5.56 -1.64
N LEU A 115 30.00 -6.19 -2.37
CA LEU A 115 28.65 -6.53 -1.88
C LEU A 115 28.75 -7.47 -0.68
N ASP A 116 28.03 -7.14 0.39
CA ASP A 116 27.89 -8.00 1.57
C ASP A 116 26.73 -8.98 1.35
N GLU A 117 26.95 -9.95 0.47
CA GLU A 117 25.92 -10.93 0.12
C GLU A 117 25.45 -11.76 1.32
N GLY A 118 26.37 -12.08 2.26
CA GLY A 118 26.02 -12.87 3.44
C GLY A 118 25.03 -12.14 4.35
N HIS A 119 25.26 -10.86 4.59
CA HIS A 119 24.36 -10.03 5.39
C HIS A 119 23.01 -9.82 4.68
N MET A 120 23.05 -9.53 3.38
CA MET A 120 21.82 -9.39 2.58
C MET A 120 20.98 -10.69 2.56
N GLU A 121 21.62 -11.86 2.43
CA GLU A 121 20.95 -13.16 2.46
C GLU A 121 20.29 -13.45 3.82
N SER A 122 21.02 -13.24 4.92
CA SER A 122 20.49 -13.40 6.27
C SER A 122 19.27 -12.50 6.49
N LYS A 123 19.39 -11.21 6.18
CA LYS A 123 18.30 -10.25 6.35
C LYS A 123 17.08 -10.55 5.47
N ALA A 124 17.31 -11.04 4.24
CA ALA A 124 16.24 -11.50 3.36
C ALA A 124 15.48 -12.69 3.97
N ALA A 125 16.22 -13.69 4.48
CA ALA A 125 15.64 -14.87 5.11
C ALA A 125 14.86 -14.51 6.38
N ASP A 126 15.41 -13.63 7.23
CA ASP A 126 14.75 -13.14 8.44
C ASP A 126 13.46 -12.39 8.12
N THR A 127 13.48 -11.55 7.08
CA THR A 127 12.28 -10.81 6.63
C THR A 127 11.18 -11.76 6.17
N LEU A 128 11.51 -12.74 5.30
CA LEU A 128 10.52 -13.72 4.85
C LEU A 128 9.99 -14.59 6.00
N THR A 129 10.84 -14.93 6.96
CA THR A 129 10.46 -15.68 8.15
C THR A 129 9.51 -14.87 9.05
N SER A 130 9.81 -13.58 9.30
CA SER A 130 8.96 -12.69 10.09
C SER A 130 7.56 -12.52 9.49
N LEU A 131 7.47 -12.57 8.15
CA LEU A 131 6.21 -12.55 7.42
C LEU A 131 5.53 -13.92 7.33
N SER A 132 6.10 -14.95 7.98
CA SER A 132 5.62 -16.36 7.95
C SER A 132 5.48 -16.91 6.51
N VAL A 133 6.40 -16.53 5.63
CA VAL A 133 6.42 -16.98 4.23
C VAL A 133 7.03 -18.38 4.16
N LYS A 134 6.19 -19.39 4.07
CA LYS A 134 6.62 -20.81 3.98
C LYS A 134 6.77 -21.32 2.56
N THR A 135 6.28 -20.58 1.59
CA THR A 135 6.19 -21.02 0.19
C THR A 135 7.49 -20.83 -0.60
N VAL A 136 8.43 -20.04 -0.10
CA VAL A 136 9.75 -19.83 -0.69
C VAL A 136 10.76 -20.76 -0.04
N LYS A 137 11.36 -21.68 -0.83
CA LYS A 137 12.29 -22.70 -0.34
C LYS A 137 13.71 -22.18 -0.12
N SER A 138 14.13 -21.18 -0.90
CA SER A 138 15.46 -20.58 -0.83
C SER A 138 15.40 -19.14 -1.30
N VAL A 139 16.03 -18.23 -0.59
CA VAL A 139 16.15 -16.82 -0.97
C VAL A 139 17.06 -16.61 -2.19
N ARG A 140 17.87 -17.60 -2.56
CA ARG A 140 18.67 -17.62 -3.78
C ARG A 140 17.93 -18.16 -5.01
N GLN A 141 16.63 -18.47 -4.88
CA GLN A 141 15.81 -18.86 -6.01
C GLN A 141 15.56 -17.65 -6.93
N LYS A 142 15.73 -17.82 -8.24
CA LYS A 142 15.42 -16.80 -9.24
C LYS A 142 13.92 -16.50 -9.25
N VAL A 143 13.57 -15.21 -9.36
CA VAL A 143 12.18 -14.74 -9.39
C VAL A 143 11.39 -15.32 -10.56
N ALA A 144 12.04 -15.56 -11.70
CA ALA A 144 11.41 -16.24 -12.85
C ALA A 144 10.77 -17.60 -12.49
N ARG A 145 11.23 -18.29 -11.45
CA ARG A 145 10.73 -19.60 -11.02
C ARG A 145 9.64 -19.54 -9.95
N LEU A 146 9.24 -18.35 -9.55
CA LEU A 146 8.21 -18.14 -8.54
C LEU A 146 6.81 -18.14 -9.16
N SER A 147 5.84 -18.67 -8.42
CA SER A 147 4.42 -18.49 -8.76
C SER A 147 4.00 -17.02 -8.55
N GLY A 148 2.86 -16.60 -9.11
CA GLY A 148 2.33 -15.26 -8.95
C GLY A 148 2.20 -14.85 -7.48
N GLY A 149 1.63 -15.69 -6.62
CA GLY A 149 1.51 -15.42 -5.19
C GLY A 149 2.88 -15.34 -4.47
N GLN A 150 3.86 -16.13 -4.88
CA GLN A 150 5.23 -16.03 -4.33
C GLN A 150 5.90 -14.71 -4.77
N ARG A 151 5.73 -14.29 -6.03
CA ARG A 151 6.21 -12.99 -6.52
C ARG A 151 5.59 -11.84 -5.74
N GLN A 152 4.26 -11.89 -5.53
CA GLN A 152 3.55 -10.91 -4.70
C GLN A 152 4.12 -10.83 -3.29
N THR A 153 4.34 -11.98 -2.68
CA THR A 153 4.94 -12.06 -1.34
C THR A 153 6.35 -11.46 -1.28
N VAL A 154 7.18 -11.70 -2.29
CA VAL A 154 8.54 -11.11 -2.38
C VAL A 154 8.46 -9.59 -2.56
N ALA A 155 7.52 -9.07 -3.38
CA ALA A 155 7.33 -7.64 -3.54
C ALA A 155 6.88 -6.97 -2.23
N ILE A 156 5.98 -7.60 -1.48
CA ILE A 156 5.57 -7.12 -0.15
C ILE A 156 6.75 -7.20 0.84
N ALA A 157 7.53 -8.28 0.84
CA ALA A 157 8.72 -8.41 1.68
C ALA A 157 9.74 -7.31 1.40
N ARG A 158 9.93 -6.92 0.13
CA ARG A 158 10.78 -5.79 -0.25
C ARG A 158 10.32 -4.49 0.41
N ALA A 159 9.02 -4.22 0.40
CA ALA A 159 8.45 -3.03 1.04
C ALA A 159 8.61 -3.04 2.57
N VAL A 160 8.69 -4.21 3.20
CA VAL A 160 8.79 -4.34 4.67
C VAL A 160 10.25 -4.37 5.17
N LEU A 161 11.16 -4.81 4.32
CA LEU A 161 12.59 -5.02 4.65
C LEU A 161 13.25 -3.79 5.31
N TRP A 162 12.80 -2.59 4.97
CA TRP A 162 13.37 -1.31 5.38
C TRP A 162 12.65 -0.67 6.57
N ASN A 163 11.87 -1.46 7.32
CA ASN A 163 11.15 -1.04 8.52
C ASN A 163 10.17 0.14 8.26
N ASN A 164 9.52 0.13 7.12
CA ASN A 164 8.57 1.16 6.73
C ASN A 164 7.38 1.22 7.70
N LYS A 165 6.86 2.43 7.93
CA LYS A 165 5.69 2.69 8.78
C LYS A 165 4.39 2.48 8.01
N VAL A 166 4.42 2.78 6.71
CA VAL A 166 3.26 2.71 5.82
C VAL A 166 3.57 1.83 4.64
N VAL A 167 2.70 0.87 4.36
CA VAL A 167 2.78 -0.02 3.20
C VAL A 167 1.52 0.16 2.36
N ILE A 168 1.68 0.56 1.12
CA ILE A 168 0.61 0.75 0.16
C ILE A 168 0.64 -0.42 -0.83
N LEU A 169 -0.48 -1.10 -1.00
CA LEU A 169 -0.62 -2.27 -1.86
C LEU A 169 -1.67 -1.97 -2.94
N ASP A 170 -1.23 -1.84 -4.18
CA ASP A 170 -2.11 -1.56 -5.31
C ASP A 170 -2.49 -2.87 -6.01
N GLU A 171 -3.78 -3.25 -5.88
CA GLU A 171 -4.38 -4.49 -6.43
C GLU A 171 -3.57 -5.76 -6.09
N PRO A 172 -3.24 -6.03 -4.81
CA PRO A 172 -2.27 -7.07 -4.44
C PRO A 172 -2.74 -8.49 -4.72
N THR A 173 -4.01 -8.69 -5.01
CA THR A 173 -4.64 -9.99 -5.27
C THR A 173 -5.02 -10.19 -6.74
N ALA A 174 -4.78 -9.17 -7.59
CA ALA A 174 -5.12 -9.25 -9.00
C ALA A 174 -4.39 -10.44 -9.68
N ALA A 175 -5.13 -11.18 -10.49
CA ALA A 175 -4.65 -12.35 -11.25
C ALA A 175 -4.10 -13.52 -10.40
N LEU A 176 -4.46 -13.59 -9.10
CA LEU A 176 -4.11 -14.70 -8.23
C LEU A 176 -5.27 -15.70 -8.11
N GLY A 177 -4.92 -16.99 -7.94
CA GLY A 177 -5.91 -18.02 -7.60
C GLY A 177 -6.35 -17.92 -6.13
N VAL A 178 -7.47 -18.55 -5.78
CA VAL A 178 -8.12 -18.44 -4.45
C VAL A 178 -7.15 -18.67 -3.28
N ALA A 179 -6.38 -19.76 -3.31
CA ALA A 179 -5.44 -20.08 -2.24
C ALA A 179 -4.29 -19.05 -2.13
N GLN A 180 -3.87 -18.47 -3.25
CA GLN A 180 -2.82 -17.45 -3.27
C GLN A 180 -3.35 -16.11 -2.77
N THR A 181 -4.58 -15.75 -3.14
CA THR A 181 -5.29 -14.57 -2.62
C THR A 181 -5.39 -14.63 -1.10
N GLU A 182 -5.84 -15.74 -0.54
CA GLU A 182 -5.94 -15.92 0.90
C GLU A 182 -4.58 -15.72 1.60
N GLN A 183 -3.50 -16.29 1.06
CA GLN A 183 -2.15 -16.10 1.62
C GLN A 183 -1.72 -14.63 1.62
N VAL A 184 -1.99 -13.89 0.54
CA VAL A 184 -1.69 -12.46 0.44
C VAL A 184 -2.53 -11.65 1.43
N LEU A 185 -3.82 -11.92 1.55
CA LEU A 185 -4.70 -11.23 2.50
C LEU A 185 -4.29 -11.49 3.96
N GLN A 186 -3.88 -12.72 4.29
CA GLN A 186 -3.31 -13.03 5.61
C GLN A 186 -2.00 -12.27 5.86
N LEU A 187 -1.17 -12.09 4.82
CA LEU A 187 0.05 -11.28 4.93
C LEU A 187 -0.28 -9.82 5.19
N VAL A 188 -1.26 -9.25 4.46
CA VAL A 188 -1.77 -7.88 4.68
C VAL A 188 -2.20 -7.69 6.14
N ARG A 189 -2.96 -8.63 6.69
CA ARG A 189 -3.42 -8.53 8.08
C ARG A 189 -2.26 -8.58 9.06
N ARG A 190 -1.30 -9.52 8.87
CA ARG A 190 -0.09 -9.59 9.71
C ARG A 190 0.74 -8.31 9.72
N LEU A 191 0.81 -7.59 8.60
CA LEU A 191 1.50 -6.29 8.55
C LEU A 191 0.85 -5.28 9.49
N ALA A 192 -0.47 -5.19 9.46
CA ALA A 192 -1.20 -4.31 10.36
C ALA A 192 -1.08 -4.76 11.82
N ASP A 193 -1.22 -6.05 12.11
CA ASP A 193 -1.04 -6.62 13.45
C ASP A 193 0.39 -6.39 14.01
N ALA A 194 1.38 -6.26 13.14
CA ALA A 194 2.74 -5.85 13.48
C ALA A 194 2.91 -4.32 13.66
N GLY A 195 1.81 -3.56 13.67
CA GLY A 195 1.79 -2.12 13.91
C GLY A 195 2.03 -1.26 12.67
N LYS A 196 2.08 -1.84 11.47
CA LYS A 196 2.19 -1.04 10.23
C LYS A 196 0.84 -0.40 9.89
N ALA A 197 0.88 0.77 9.27
CA ALA A 197 -0.28 1.35 8.60
C ALA A 197 -0.35 0.76 7.19
N VAL A 198 -1.42 0.05 6.85
CA VAL A 198 -1.54 -0.61 5.55
C VAL A 198 -2.66 0.03 4.74
N ILE A 199 -2.34 0.45 3.52
CA ILE A 199 -3.35 0.89 2.54
C ILE A 199 -3.48 -0.22 1.50
N ILE A 200 -4.69 -0.71 1.29
CA ILE A 200 -4.99 -1.64 0.21
C ILE A 200 -5.93 -0.98 -0.80
N ILE A 201 -5.54 -1.01 -2.06
CA ILE A 201 -6.42 -0.64 -3.17
C ILE A 201 -6.91 -1.93 -3.81
N SER A 202 -8.20 -2.10 -3.91
CA SER A 202 -8.79 -3.24 -4.59
C SER A 202 -10.17 -2.89 -5.15
N HIS A 203 -10.49 -3.46 -6.30
CA HIS A 203 -11.85 -3.45 -6.85
C HIS A 203 -12.65 -4.69 -6.40
N ASN A 204 -12.00 -5.68 -5.78
CA ASN A 204 -12.66 -6.86 -5.22
C ASN A 204 -13.13 -6.59 -3.78
N LEU A 205 -14.41 -6.33 -3.60
CA LEU A 205 -14.97 -6.05 -2.28
C LEU A 205 -14.89 -7.25 -1.33
N GLN A 206 -14.83 -8.49 -1.82
CA GLN A 206 -14.66 -9.65 -0.95
C GLN A 206 -13.30 -9.60 -0.24
N ASP A 207 -12.23 -9.28 -0.98
CA ASP A 207 -10.89 -9.13 -0.42
C ASP A 207 -10.83 -7.96 0.57
N VAL A 208 -11.47 -6.82 0.21
CA VAL A 208 -11.57 -5.65 1.08
C VAL A 208 -12.24 -6.01 2.40
N PHE A 209 -13.42 -6.65 2.34
CA PHE A 209 -14.16 -7.06 3.53
C PHE A 209 -13.46 -8.18 4.34
N ALA A 210 -12.55 -8.92 3.72
CA ALA A 210 -11.75 -9.91 4.45
C ALA A 210 -10.74 -9.26 5.39
N VAL A 211 -10.09 -8.14 4.97
CA VAL A 211 -8.92 -7.60 5.71
C VAL A 211 -9.06 -6.18 6.23
N ALA A 212 -9.91 -5.33 5.64
CA ALA A 212 -9.97 -3.92 5.99
C ALA A 212 -10.59 -3.69 7.39
N ASP A 213 -10.08 -2.67 8.08
CA ASP A 213 -10.69 -2.09 9.28
C ASP A 213 -11.54 -0.87 8.92
N ARG A 214 -11.08 -0.08 7.95
CA ARG A 214 -11.73 1.12 7.45
C ARG A 214 -11.75 1.13 5.92
N ILE A 215 -12.82 1.65 5.33
CA ILE A 215 -13.02 1.72 3.89
C ILE A 215 -13.28 3.17 3.50
N TYR A 216 -12.45 3.70 2.61
CA TYR A 216 -12.66 4.97 1.92
C TYR A 216 -13.13 4.70 0.51
N VAL A 217 -14.16 5.43 0.09
CA VAL A 217 -14.74 5.30 -1.25
C VAL A 217 -14.49 6.58 -2.03
N LEU A 218 -13.81 6.44 -3.16
CA LEU A 218 -13.52 7.53 -4.09
C LEU A 218 -14.43 7.42 -5.32
N TYR A 219 -15.16 8.50 -5.63
CA TYR A 219 -16.03 8.61 -6.79
C TYR A 219 -15.82 9.95 -7.48
N LEU A 220 -15.47 9.93 -8.76
CA LEU A 220 -15.23 11.13 -9.60
C LEU A 220 -14.35 12.21 -8.93
N GLY A 221 -13.30 11.78 -8.26
CA GLY A 221 -12.33 12.65 -7.60
C GLY A 221 -12.77 13.19 -6.23
N LYS A 222 -13.86 12.69 -5.65
CA LYS A 222 -14.33 13.07 -4.31
C LYS A 222 -14.39 11.86 -3.40
N MET A 223 -14.09 12.07 -2.11
CA MET A 223 -14.32 11.05 -1.10
C MET A 223 -15.80 11.03 -0.74
N THR A 224 -16.52 9.97 -1.17
CA THR A 224 -17.98 9.84 -0.96
C THR A 224 -18.33 9.11 0.33
N ALA A 225 -17.39 8.33 0.87
CA ALA A 225 -17.57 7.70 2.18
C ALA A 225 -16.22 7.42 2.86
N SER A 226 -16.26 7.47 4.21
CA SER A 226 -15.19 7.02 5.11
C SER A 226 -15.84 6.26 6.26
N VAL A 227 -15.86 4.94 6.17
CA VAL A 227 -16.64 4.09 7.09
C VAL A 227 -15.77 3.00 7.70
N LYS A 228 -16.08 2.60 8.94
CA LYS A 228 -15.51 1.37 9.49
C LYS A 228 -16.20 0.17 8.84
N LYS A 229 -15.43 -0.89 8.58
CA LYS A 229 -15.97 -2.13 8.03
C LYS A 229 -17.14 -2.68 8.86
N SER A 230 -17.08 -2.56 10.19
CA SER A 230 -18.12 -3.02 11.11
C SER A 230 -19.44 -2.25 11.02
N GLU A 231 -19.44 -1.08 10.39
CA GLU A 231 -20.57 -0.17 10.30
C GLU A 231 -21.21 -0.15 8.90
N THR A 232 -20.76 -1.03 7.99
CA THR A 232 -21.20 -1.05 6.58
C THR A 232 -21.28 -2.47 6.02
N ASN A 233 -21.79 -2.59 4.81
CA ASN A 233 -21.86 -3.84 4.05
C ASN A 233 -21.49 -3.60 2.58
N GLN A 234 -21.33 -4.69 1.81
CA GLN A 234 -20.91 -4.60 0.40
C GLN A 234 -21.90 -3.80 -0.45
N ALA A 235 -23.21 -3.93 -0.21
CA ALA A 235 -24.23 -3.20 -0.99
C ALA A 235 -24.14 -1.68 -0.77
N ASP A 236 -23.87 -1.25 0.46
CA ASP A 236 -23.63 0.17 0.77
C ASP A 236 -22.38 0.70 0.09
N ILE A 237 -21.27 -0.06 0.13
CA ILE A 237 -20.04 0.33 -0.56
C ILE A 237 -20.25 0.45 -2.07
N VAL A 238 -20.98 -0.49 -2.70
CA VAL A 238 -21.35 -0.38 -4.13
C VAL A 238 -22.15 0.90 -4.37
N GLY A 239 -23.10 1.22 -3.50
CA GLY A 239 -23.87 2.47 -3.59
C GLY A 239 -22.98 3.72 -3.57
N TYR A 240 -21.96 3.77 -2.72
CA TYR A 240 -21.00 4.87 -2.68
C TYR A 240 -20.09 4.89 -3.92
N ILE A 241 -19.64 3.73 -4.43
CA ILE A 241 -18.82 3.62 -5.64
C ILE A 241 -19.55 4.13 -6.88
N THR A 242 -20.86 3.87 -6.97
CA THR A 242 -21.71 4.27 -8.11
C THR A 242 -22.31 5.67 -7.96
N GLY A 243 -22.10 6.33 -6.84
CA GLY A 243 -22.67 7.65 -6.55
C GLY A 243 -24.17 7.63 -6.27
N SER A 244 -24.80 6.43 -6.12
CA SER A 244 -26.19 6.30 -5.72
C SER A 244 -26.44 6.57 -4.23
N LYS A 245 -25.37 6.51 -3.43
CA LYS A 245 -25.31 6.91 -2.02
C LYS A 245 -24.17 7.90 -1.81
N THR A 246 -24.37 8.85 -0.91
CA THR A 246 -23.33 9.70 -0.35
C THR A 246 -23.43 9.62 1.16
N GLN A 247 -22.31 9.52 1.87
CA GLN A 247 -22.30 9.71 3.30
C GLN A 247 -22.49 11.21 3.56
N GLU A 248 -23.53 11.59 4.32
CA GLU A 248 -23.60 12.96 4.83
C GLU A 248 -22.35 13.19 5.69
N THR A 249 -21.40 13.93 5.17
CA THR A 249 -20.25 14.40 5.93
C THR A 249 -20.81 15.39 6.95
N GLY A 250 -21.04 14.90 8.16
CA GLY A 250 -21.18 15.80 9.31
C GLY A 250 -19.90 16.64 9.40
N VAL A 251 -20.04 17.93 9.21
CA VAL A 251 -19.06 18.98 9.40
C VAL A 251 -18.59 18.97 10.84
#